data_69a89065a847df865c9966d44bfa57c6
#
_entry.id   69a89065a847df865c9966d44bfa57c6
#
_cell.length_a   1.000
_cell.length_b   1.000
_cell.length_c   1.000
_cell.angle_alpha   90.00
_cell.angle_beta   90.00
_cell.angle_gamma   90.00
#
_symmetry.space_group_name_H-M   'P 1'
#
loop_
_entity.id
_entity.type
_entity.pdbx_description
1 polymer ?
#
loop_
_entity_poly.entity_id
_entity_poly.type
_entity_poly.pdbx_seq_one_letter_code
_entity_poly.pdbx_strand_id
1 'polypeptide(L)'
;LDIHSLLMAPYFVPENRRTDALFKEMQKNKTKLAILIDEYGGVAGMVTLEDLIEEIVGDIHEEYEEVEPEILELEPHRVYRVSGSISLFDLKEEMHLHIDSSCDTLSGYLMEQLGYIPGQTGLPITVVTAEADFEVEGMDERVISYVKMTLKETKKEEAAEEV
;
A
#
# COMPACT_ATOMS: atom_id res chain seq x y z
N LEU A 1 -40.07 -25.85 -8.17
CA LEU A 1 -38.72 -25.91 -7.60
C LEU A 1 -38.86 -25.96 -6.08
N ASP A 2 -38.53 -27.10 -5.48
CA ASP A 2 -38.54 -27.24 -4.01
C ASP A 2 -37.25 -26.64 -3.46
N ILE A 3 -37.36 -25.50 -2.79
CA ILE A 3 -36.23 -24.76 -2.18
C ILE A 3 -35.55 -25.62 -1.11
N HIS A 4 -36.30 -26.50 -0.42
CA HIS A 4 -35.74 -27.37 0.62
C HIS A 4 -34.73 -28.38 0.07
N SER A 5 -34.83 -28.76 -1.20
CA SER A 5 -33.87 -29.68 -1.85
C SER A 5 -32.52 -29.01 -2.18
N LEU A 6 -32.47 -27.66 -2.13
CA LEU A 6 -31.26 -26.86 -2.38
C LEU A 6 -30.53 -26.44 -1.11
N LEU A 7 -31.15 -26.62 0.06
CA LEU A 7 -30.56 -26.25 1.35
C LEU A 7 -29.47 -27.25 1.73
N MET A 8 -28.31 -26.77 2.04
CA MET A 8 -27.22 -27.55 2.64
C MET A 8 -27.37 -27.57 4.15
N ALA A 9 -26.99 -28.67 4.79
CA ALA A 9 -26.97 -28.74 6.25
C ALA A 9 -26.00 -27.70 6.82
N PRO A 10 -26.45 -26.87 7.79
CA PRO A 10 -25.59 -25.88 8.39
C PRO A 10 -24.48 -26.56 9.20
N TYR A 11 -23.27 -25.98 9.11
CA TYR A 11 -22.11 -26.42 9.89
C TYR A 11 -21.91 -25.47 11.08
N PHE A 12 -22.17 -25.97 12.29
CA PHE A 12 -22.07 -25.17 13.52
C PHE A 12 -20.75 -25.42 14.23
N VAL A 13 -20.12 -24.34 14.70
CA VAL A 13 -18.88 -24.37 15.48
C VAL A 13 -18.95 -23.39 16.65
N PRO A 14 -18.29 -23.67 17.78
CA PRO A 14 -18.17 -22.72 18.88
C PRO A 14 -17.39 -21.49 18.45
N GLU A 15 -17.82 -20.29 18.89
CA GLU A 15 -17.18 -19.02 18.53
C GLU A 15 -15.72 -18.90 19.02
N ASN A 16 -15.37 -19.60 20.10
CA ASN A 16 -14.02 -19.60 20.67
C ASN A 16 -13.07 -20.62 19.99
N ARG A 17 -13.48 -21.21 18.85
CA ARG A 17 -12.65 -22.15 18.10
C ARG A 17 -11.44 -21.41 17.48
N ARG A 18 -10.23 -22.00 17.63
CA ARG A 18 -9.02 -21.45 17.01
C ARG A 18 -9.12 -21.46 15.49
N THR A 19 -8.73 -20.38 14.85
CA THR A 19 -8.82 -20.12 13.42
C THR A 19 -8.08 -21.18 12.60
N ASP A 20 -6.85 -21.56 13.00
CA ASP A 20 -6.04 -22.58 12.33
C ASP A 20 -6.66 -23.98 12.36
N ALA A 21 -7.28 -24.33 13.47
CA ALA A 21 -7.98 -25.61 13.63
C ALA A 21 -9.28 -25.63 12.82
N LEU A 22 -10.05 -24.54 12.85
CA LEU A 22 -11.29 -24.40 12.10
C LEU A 22 -11.04 -24.47 10.59
N PHE A 23 -10.00 -23.78 10.09
CA PHE A 23 -9.61 -23.82 8.69
C PHE A 23 -9.35 -25.26 8.20
N LYS A 24 -8.53 -26.03 8.93
CA LYS A 24 -8.23 -27.44 8.59
C LYS A 24 -9.47 -28.32 8.59
N GLU A 25 -10.38 -28.09 9.52
CA GLU A 25 -11.62 -28.83 9.65
C GLU A 25 -12.59 -28.51 8.51
N MET A 26 -12.76 -27.23 8.16
CA MET A 26 -13.58 -26.79 7.03
C MET A 26 -13.07 -27.32 5.70
N GLN A 27 -11.73 -27.29 5.49
CA GLN A 27 -11.11 -27.89 4.31
C GLN A 27 -11.38 -29.40 4.20
N LYS A 28 -11.19 -30.11 5.31
CA LYS A 28 -11.42 -31.57 5.36
C LYS A 28 -12.88 -31.93 5.06
N ASN A 29 -13.82 -31.14 5.59
CA ASN A 29 -15.26 -31.35 5.42
C ASN A 29 -15.79 -30.73 4.10
N LYS A 30 -14.94 -30.06 3.32
CA LYS A 30 -15.31 -29.32 2.11
C LYS A 30 -16.44 -28.31 2.34
N THR A 31 -16.45 -27.71 3.53
CA THR A 31 -17.44 -26.72 3.97
C THR A 31 -16.86 -25.33 3.73
N LYS A 32 -17.62 -24.45 3.08
CA LYS A 32 -17.20 -23.09 2.77
C LYS A 32 -17.66 -22.05 3.77
N LEU A 33 -18.68 -22.36 4.59
CA LEU A 33 -19.28 -21.48 5.56
C LEU A 33 -19.59 -22.23 6.85
N ALA A 34 -19.26 -21.63 8.00
CA ALA A 34 -19.61 -22.11 9.33
C ALA A 34 -20.44 -21.06 10.08
N ILE A 35 -21.37 -21.51 10.92
CA ILE A 35 -22.17 -20.69 11.81
C ILE A 35 -21.56 -20.78 13.20
N LEU A 36 -21.21 -19.62 13.78
CA LEU A 36 -20.63 -19.51 15.10
C LEU A 36 -21.72 -19.53 16.17
N ILE A 37 -21.52 -20.36 17.18
CA ILE A 37 -22.47 -20.53 18.31
C ILE A 37 -21.77 -20.06 19.58
N ASP A 38 -22.47 -19.19 20.34
CA ASP A 38 -22.06 -18.75 21.67
C ASP A 38 -22.29 -19.83 22.76
N GLU A 39 -21.87 -19.54 24.00
CA GLU A 39 -22.00 -20.47 25.13
C GLU A 39 -23.47 -20.67 25.61
N TYR A 40 -24.39 -19.87 25.13
CA TYR A 40 -25.84 -19.96 25.42
C TYR A 40 -26.61 -20.69 24.31
N GLY A 41 -25.92 -21.12 23.25
CA GLY A 41 -26.52 -21.78 22.10
C GLY A 41 -27.13 -20.80 21.08
N GLY A 42 -26.85 -19.49 21.22
CA GLY A 42 -27.24 -18.47 20.28
C GLY A 42 -26.29 -18.40 19.10
N VAL A 43 -26.77 -17.86 17.97
CA VAL A 43 -25.91 -17.58 16.81
C VAL A 43 -25.12 -16.30 17.07
N ALA A 44 -23.80 -16.42 17.22
CA ALA A 44 -22.88 -15.30 17.39
C ALA A 44 -22.51 -14.64 16.05
N GLY A 45 -22.48 -15.45 14.97
CA GLY A 45 -22.12 -14.93 13.64
C GLY A 45 -21.92 -16.05 12.62
N MET A 46 -21.24 -15.74 11.54
CA MET A 46 -20.81 -16.72 10.55
C MET A 46 -19.37 -16.37 10.10
N VAL A 47 -18.68 -17.39 9.62
CA VAL A 47 -17.32 -17.26 9.07
C VAL A 47 -17.22 -18.08 7.78
N THR A 48 -16.57 -17.54 6.78
CA THR A 48 -16.28 -18.23 5.52
C THR A 48 -14.87 -18.82 5.52
N LEU A 49 -14.60 -19.73 4.58
CA LEU A 49 -13.25 -20.25 4.38
C LEU A 49 -12.30 -19.16 3.90
N GLU A 50 -12.83 -18.22 3.09
CA GLU A 50 -12.13 -17.05 2.59
C GLU A 50 -11.68 -16.14 3.74
N ASP A 51 -12.56 -15.81 4.71
CA ASP A 51 -12.23 -15.01 5.91
C ASP A 51 -11.10 -15.67 6.73
N LEU A 52 -11.13 -17.01 6.84
CA LEU A 52 -10.09 -17.75 7.55
C LEU A 52 -8.75 -17.74 6.80
N ILE A 53 -8.78 -17.78 5.46
CA ILE A 53 -7.56 -17.63 4.64
C ILE A 53 -6.98 -16.25 4.83
N GLU A 54 -7.80 -15.21 4.74
CA GLU A 54 -7.39 -13.83 4.94
C GLU A 54 -6.75 -13.62 6.32
N GLU A 55 -7.34 -14.15 7.39
CA GLU A 55 -6.78 -14.05 8.75
C GLU A 55 -5.50 -14.88 8.96
N ILE A 56 -5.35 -16.05 8.31
CA ILE A 56 -4.17 -16.93 8.47
C ILE A 56 -3.01 -16.47 7.59
N VAL A 57 -3.33 -16.00 6.38
CA VAL A 57 -2.35 -15.56 5.38
C VAL A 57 -2.02 -14.09 5.58
N GLY A 58 -2.85 -13.34 6.36
CA GLY A 58 -2.84 -11.90 6.39
C GLY A 58 -3.33 -11.36 5.05
N ASP A 59 -3.44 -10.08 4.93
CA ASP A 59 -3.52 -9.47 3.61
C ASP A 59 -2.30 -9.95 2.83
N ILE A 60 -2.53 -10.69 1.73
CA ILE A 60 -1.46 -11.21 0.85
C ILE A 60 -0.57 -10.07 0.33
N HIS A 61 -1.00 -8.83 0.54
CA HIS A 61 -0.24 -7.61 0.27
C HIS A 61 0.82 -7.28 1.34
N GLU A 62 0.78 -7.85 2.56
CA GLU A 62 1.73 -7.47 3.63
C GLU A 62 2.90 -8.44 3.85
N GLU A 63 2.85 -9.72 3.42
CA GLU A 63 3.94 -10.67 3.67
C GLU A 63 4.83 -11.01 2.46
N TYR A 64 4.50 -10.52 1.24
CA TYR A 64 5.32 -10.67 0.03
C TYR A 64 5.47 -9.38 -0.77
N GLU A 65 5.12 -8.23 -0.24
CA GLU A 65 5.80 -7.04 -0.68
C GLU A 65 7.23 -7.18 -0.13
N GLU A 66 8.18 -7.56 -0.98
CA GLU A 66 9.53 -7.03 -0.84
C GLU A 66 9.26 -5.56 -0.55
N VAL A 67 9.62 -5.10 0.66
CA VAL A 67 9.53 -3.69 1.01
C VAL A 67 10.37 -3.01 -0.05
N GLU A 68 9.72 -2.57 -1.14
CA GLU A 68 10.42 -1.80 -2.16
C GLU A 68 11.04 -0.64 -1.39
N PRO A 69 12.35 -0.44 -1.50
CA PRO A 69 12.99 0.62 -0.75
C PRO A 69 12.28 1.93 -1.08
N GLU A 70 11.99 2.74 -0.07
CA GLU A 70 11.30 4.02 -0.26
C GLU A 70 11.98 4.90 -1.31
N ILE A 71 13.30 4.72 -1.48
CA ILE A 71 14.11 5.33 -2.54
C ILE A 71 14.85 4.22 -3.27
N LEU A 72 14.54 4.02 -4.54
CA LEU A 72 15.22 3.08 -5.45
C LEU A 72 15.98 3.87 -6.51
N GLU A 73 17.30 3.71 -6.58
CA GLU A 73 18.13 4.33 -7.63
C GLU A 73 17.91 3.62 -8.98
N LEU A 74 17.43 4.35 -9.98
CA LEU A 74 17.22 3.86 -11.34
C LEU A 74 18.40 4.16 -12.26
N GLU A 75 18.98 5.37 -12.14
CA GLU A 75 20.20 5.77 -12.81
C GLU A 75 21.17 6.36 -11.79
N PRO A 76 22.47 6.01 -11.84
CA PRO A 76 23.45 6.42 -10.85
C PRO A 76 23.43 7.93 -10.59
N HIS A 77 23.17 8.30 -9.33
CA HIS A 77 23.19 9.67 -8.79
C HIS A 77 22.26 10.67 -9.49
N ARG A 78 21.33 10.21 -10.32
CA ARG A 78 20.50 11.10 -11.13
C ARG A 78 19.01 10.82 -11.07
N VAL A 79 18.60 9.57 -11.25
CA VAL A 79 17.19 9.21 -11.37
C VAL A 79 16.83 8.18 -10.31
N TYR A 80 15.77 8.48 -9.56
CA TYR A 80 15.30 7.64 -8.47
C TYR A 80 13.79 7.40 -8.60
N ARG A 81 13.34 6.21 -8.23
CA ARG A 81 11.93 5.94 -7.94
C ARG A 81 11.71 6.09 -6.46
N VAL A 82 10.79 6.96 -6.08
CA VAL A 82 10.57 7.35 -4.69
C VAL A 82 9.13 7.07 -4.31
N SER A 83 8.93 6.47 -3.13
CA SER A 83 7.60 6.27 -2.57
C SER A 83 6.95 7.61 -2.24
N GLY A 84 5.67 7.78 -2.61
CA GLY A 84 4.93 8.98 -2.23
C GLY A 84 4.65 9.10 -0.73
N SER A 85 4.69 7.98 0.00
CA SER A 85 4.52 7.92 1.46
C SER A 85 5.77 8.28 2.24
N ILE A 86 6.95 8.38 1.58
CA ILE A 86 8.19 8.74 2.27
C ILE A 86 8.03 10.04 3.05
N SER A 87 8.60 10.08 4.25
CA SER A 87 8.70 11.31 5.02
C SER A 87 9.48 12.38 4.25
N LEU A 88 8.90 13.56 4.13
CA LEU A 88 9.60 14.66 3.46
C LEU A 88 10.89 15.06 4.17
N PHE A 89 10.97 14.82 5.49
CA PHE A 89 12.19 15.00 6.26
C PHE A 89 13.27 14.02 5.83
N ASP A 90 12.96 12.72 5.75
CA ASP A 90 13.93 11.67 5.39
C ASP A 90 14.40 11.86 3.94
N LEU A 91 13.49 12.18 3.02
CA LEU A 91 13.84 12.47 1.62
C LEU A 91 14.82 13.65 1.51
N LYS A 92 14.58 14.74 2.29
CA LYS A 92 15.48 15.89 2.30
C LYS A 92 16.87 15.54 2.83
N GLU A 93 16.94 14.76 3.90
CA GLU A 93 18.21 14.34 4.49
C GLU A 93 18.98 13.39 3.57
N GLU A 94 18.33 12.36 3.01
CA GLU A 94 18.99 11.36 2.15
C GLU A 94 19.43 11.93 0.80
N MET A 95 18.61 12.80 0.21
CA MET A 95 18.86 13.35 -1.13
C MET A 95 19.49 14.74 -1.11
N HIS A 96 19.75 15.31 0.08
CA HIS A 96 20.29 16.64 0.29
C HIS A 96 19.48 17.75 -0.42
N LEU A 97 18.13 17.62 -0.42
CA LEU A 97 17.24 18.57 -1.08
C LEU A 97 16.78 19.67 -0.14
N HIS A 98 16.65 20.89 -0.66
CA HIS A 98 16.11 22.05 0.05
C HIS A 98 14.65 22.27 -0.37
N ILE A 99 13.73 21.56 0.29
CA ILE A 99 12.28 21.69 0.05
C ILE A 99 11.68 22.45 1.23
N ASP A 100 11.14 23.64 0.98
CA ASP A 100 10.42 24.43 1.98
C ASP A 100 8.93 24.11 1.91
N SER A 101 8.46 23.24 2.78
CA SER A 101 7.07 22.82 2.90
C SER A 101 6.79 22.32 4.32
N SER A 102 5.55 22.51 4.76
CA SER A 102 5.05 21.99 6.04
C SER A 102 4.39 20.61 5.91
N CYS A 103 4.41 20.01 4.72
CA CYS A 103 3.86 18.68 4.49
C CYS A 103 4.73 17.60 5.14
N ASP A 104 4.11 16.54 5.65
CA ASP A 104 4.81 15.42 6.28
C ASP A 104 5.38 14.43 5.25
N THR A 105 4.72 14.28 4.08
CA THR A 105 5.08 13.29 3.05
C THR A 105 5.34 13.93 1.69
N LEU A 106 6.07 13.20 0.83
CA LEU A 106 6.31 13.61 -0.56
C LEU A 106 4.98 13.75 -1.33
N SER A 107 4.05 12.82 -1.15
CA SER A 107 2.72 12.89 -1.78
C SER A 107 1.99 14.18 -1.40
N GLY A 108 1.98 14.53 -0.10
CA GLY A 108 1.37 15.77 0.37
C GLY A 108 2.00 17.02 -0.28
N TYR A 109 3.32 17.07 -0.32
CA TYR A 109 4.06 18.16 -0.97
C TYR A 109 3.73 18.31 -2.45
N LEU A 110 3.74 17.21 -3.20
CA LEU A 110 3.45 17.27 -4.64
C LEU A 110 2.00 17.67 -4.92
N MET A 111 1.05 17.24 -4.10
CA MET A 111 -0.36 17.68 -4.20
C MET A 111 -0.51 19.17 -3.88
N GLU A 112 0.25 19.68 -2.90
CA GLU A 112 0.29 21.12 -2.61
C GLU A 112 0.82 21.92 -3.81
N GLN A 113 1.89 21.45 -4.46
CA GLN A 113 2.45 22.10 -5.66
C GLN A 113 1.49 22.03 -6.84
N LEU A 114 0.77 20.94 -7.03
CA LEU A 114 -0.23 20.79 -8.08
C LEU A 114 -1.49 21.62 -7.85
N GLY A 115 -1.86 21.84 -6.58
CA GLY A 115 -3.11 22.51 -6.20
C GLY A 115 -4.38 21.66 -6.39
N TYR A 116 -4.24 20.39 -6.77
CA TYR A 116 -5.34 19.43 -6.93
C TYR A 116 -4.83 17.99 -6.74
N ILE A 117 -5.77 17.06 -6.53
CA ILE A 117 -5.46 15.61 -6.44
C ILE A 117 -5.50 15.04 -7.86
N PRO A 118 -4.39 14.51 -8.40
CA PRO A 118 -4.40 13.88 -9.72
C PRO A 118 -5.33 12.67 -9.76
N GLY A 119 -5.99 12.45 -10.89
CA GLY A 119 -6.70 11.20 -11.16
C GLY A 119 -5.77 10.18 -11.82
N GLN A 120 -6.13 8.88 -11.74
CA GLN A 120 -5.38 7.82 -12.45
C GLN A 120 -5.38 8.00 -13.98
N THR A 121 -6.41 8.65 -14.52
CA THR A 121 -6.49 9.00 -15.94
C THR A 121 -5.84 10.36 -16.15
N GLY A 122 -4.67 10.39 -16.75
CA GLY A 122 -3.93 11.62 -17.04
C GLY A 122 -2.49 11.63 -16.54
N LEU A 123 -2.02 10.51 -15.99
CA LEU A 123 -0.61 10.29 -15.69
C LEU A 123 0.18 9.99 -16.98
N PRO A 124 1.48 10.31 -17.02
CA PRO A 124 2.27 10.95 -15.97
C PRO A 124 2.07 12.48 -15.88
N ILE A 125 2.22 13.04 -14.68
CA ILE A 125 2.21 14.47 -14.40
C ILE A 125 3.56 14.85 -13.79
N THR A 126 4.19 15.91 -14.29
CA THR A 126 5.50 16.35 -13.80
C THR A 126 5.38 17.63 -12.97
N VAL A 127 5.92 17.59 -11.75
CA VAL A 127 6.15 18.76 -10.91
C VAL A 127 7.59 19.15 -11.00
N VAL A 128 7.84 20.36 -11.50
CA VAL A 128 9.19 20.90 -11.71
C VAL A 128 9.56 21.80 -10.54
N THR A 129 10.65 21.45 -9.83
CA THR A 129 11.19 22.29 -8.76
C THR A 129 12.59 22.80 -9.09
N ALA A 130 13.21 23.57 -8.19
CA ALA A 130 14.55 24.11 -8.43
C ALA A 130 15.62 23.01 -8.50
N GLU A 131 15.53 21.97 -7.69
CA GLU A 131 16.57 20.95 -7.50
C GLU A 131 16.24 19.59 -8.11
N ALA A 132 14.96 19.29 -8.34
CA ALA A 132 14.51 18.01 -8.90
C ALA A 132 13.23 18.19 -9.72
N ASP A 133 13.01 17.29 -10.68
CA ASP A 133 11.75 17.10 -11.37
C ASP A 133 11.10 15.81 -10.86
N PHE A 134 9.82 15.88 -10.50
CA PHE A 134 9.04 14.76 -9.97
C PHE A 134 7.97 14.38 -10.97
N GLU A 135 8.10 13.22 -11.59
CA GLU A 135 7.11 12.64 -12.50
C GLU A 135 6.25 11.65 -11.73
N VAL A 136 4.96 11.96 -11.53
CA VAL A 136 4.01 11.09 -10.84
C VAL A 136 3.68 9.90 -11.74
N GLU A 137 4.08 8.69 -11.30
CA GLU A 137 3.89 7.45 -12.08
C GLU A 137 2.63 6.69 -11.66
N GLY A 138 2.22 6.81 -10.40
CA GLY A 138 1.10 6.05 -9.87
C GLY A 138 0.32 6.77 -8.78
N MET A 139 -0.96 6.42 -8.68
CA MET A 139 -1.89 6.85 -7.64
C MET A 139 -2.51 5.63 -7.00
N ASP A 140 -2.63 5.65 -5.69
CA ASP A 140 -3.45 4.73 -4.93
C ASP A 140 -4.60 5.52 -4.31
N GLU A 141 -5.83 5.27 -4.78
CA GLU A 141 -7.03 6.03 -4.46
C GLU A 141 -6.84 7.55 -4.62
N ARG A 142 -6.40 8.24 -3.57
CA ARG A 142 -6.20 9.69 -3.50
C ARG A 142 -4.78 10.10 -3.10
N VAL A 143 -3.86 9.14 -3.04
CA VAL A 143 -2.47 9.34 -2.62
C VAL A 143 -1.55 9.01 -3.78
N ILE A 144 -0.50 9.80 -3.97
CA ILE A 144 0.54 9.47 -4.93
C ILE A 144 1.33 8.28 -4.37
N SER A 145 1.35 7.15 -5.10
CA SER A 145 2.04 5.94 -4.67
C SER A 145 3.53 5.98 -4.96
N TYR A 146 3.89 6.31 -6.21
CA TYR A 146 5.29 6.38 -6.65
C TYR A 146 5.53 7.55 -7.58
N VAL A 147 6.76 8.08 -7.48
CA VAL A 147 7.26 9.19 -8.29
C VAL A 147 8.62 8.84 -8.85
N LYS A 148 8.85 9.16 -10.10
CA LYS A 148 10.20 9.19 -10.68
C LYS A 148 10.78 10.57 -10.44
N MET A 149 11.81 10.64 -9.62
CA MET A 149 12.53 11.85 -9.28
C MET A 149 13.81 11.94 -10.12
N THR A 150 13.99 13.06 -10.80
CA THR A 150 15.22 13.36 -11.56
C THR A 150 15.91 14.55 -10.92
N LEU A 151 17.09 14.34 -10.35
CA LEU A 151 17.91 15.42 -9.77
C LEU A 151 18.45 16.32 -10.87
N LYS A 152 18.42 17.62 -10.63
CA LYS A 152 19.04 18.62 -11.47
C LYS A 152 20.48 18.84 -11.05
N GLU A 153 21.38 18.98 -12.02
CA GLU A 153 22.77 19.37 -11.75
C GLU A 153 22.77 20.74 -11.05
N THR A 154 23.16 20.75 -9.79
CA THR A 154 23.40 22.00 -9.08
C THR A 154 24.67 22.62 -9.68
N LYS A 155 24.59 23.82 -10.26
CA LYS A 155 25.72 24.61 -10.71
C LYS A 155 26.62 25.00 -9.51
N LYS A 156 27.38 24.05 -8.96
CA LYS A 156 28.32 24.27 -7.86
C LYS A 156 29.74 23.76 -8.15
N GLU A 157 30.06 23.34 -9.39
CA GLU A 157 31.43 22.89 -9.74
C GLU A 157 32.20 23.83 -10.66
N GLU A 158 31.70 25.04 -11.00
CA GLU A 158 32.46 25.99 -11.83
C GLU A 158 33.30 27.00 -11.05
N ALA A 159 33.46 26.82 -9.71
CA ALA A 159 34.26 27.78 -8.91
C ALA A 159 35.57 27.20 -8.32
N ALA A 160 36.04 26.03 -8.75
CA ALA A 160 37.23 25.39 -8.21
C ALA A 160 38.37 25.16 -9.22
N GLU A 161 38.27 25.67 -10.44
CA GLU A 161 39.34 25.55 -11.47
C GLU A 161 39.90 26.87 -11.98
N GLU A 162 39.89 27.92 -11.18
CA GLU A 162 40.70 29.14 -11.45
C GLU A 162 41.41 29.61 -10.19
N VAL A 163 42.50 28.91 -9.81
CA VAL A 163 43.67 29.51 -9.13
C VAL A 163 44.92 28.73 -9.54
#